data_e748898de5370354bbd6efb477bcecf3
#
_entry.id   e748898de5370354bbd6efb477bcecf3
#
_cell.length_a   1.000
_cell.length_b   1.000
_cell.length_c   1.000
_cell.angle_alpha   90.00
_cell.angle_beta   90.00
_cell.angle_gamma   90.00
#
_symmetry.space_group_name_H-M   'P 1'
#
loop_
_entity.id
_entity.type
_entity.pdbx_description
1 polymer ?
#
loop_
_entity_poly.entity_id
_entity_poly.type
_entity_poly.pdbx_seq_one_letter_code
_entity_poly.pdbx_strand_id
1 'polypeptide(L)'
;MRDGLTEINGLRLAWQEWVGGDARPPVLLIHGLGSSKRVWDLVGPILGRERRVIALDQRGHGESDKRDDGYDIEQIVRDDRALAEALGLRLPVVVGHSWGADVALAYASLFPYGVSAVVLVDGGVVDMRSLSDASWADIEHDLQSPDVSGLSRDEFLARTRSRRDLPWRPELDEIALSTVCVREDGAISPRLTHESQRKILRSVREYRPADYFEAVACPVTIVLADNSTADERARAFLALKQQGADAALMGLRRSPDRRVVWFSETAHNIPVHRPEALTAEIEMTIATLDDE
;
A
#
# COMPACT_ATOMS: atom_id res chain seq x y z
N MET A 1 -12.63 15.83 5.95
CA MET A 1 -11.28 15.48 5.50
C MET A 1 -10.33 16.60 5.93
N ARG A 2 -9.17 16.27 6.42
CA ARG A 2 -8.07 17.21 6.74
C ARG A 2 -6.73 16.61 6.37
N ASP A 3 -5.76 17.44 6.00
CA ASP A 3 -4.37 17.06 5.74
C ASP A 3 -3.48 17.61 6.85
N GLY A 4 -2.34 16.96 7.08
CA GLY A 4 -1.36 17.42 8.06
C GLY A 4 0.04 16.91 7.78
N LEU A 5 0.99 17.54 8.47
CA LEU A 5 2.40 17.13 8.55
C LEU A 5 2.75 16.96 10.01
N THR A 6 3.34 15.83 10.37
CA THR A 6 3.79 15.55 11.73
C THR A 6 5.26 15.20 11.71
N GLU A 7 6.04 15.84 12.59
CA GLU A 7 7.45 15.53 12.75
C GLU A 7 7.64 14.34 13.70
N ILE A 8 8.31 13.32 13.19
CA ILE A 8 8.60 12.06 13.88
C ILE A 8 10.11 11.80 13.76
N ASN A 9 10.83 11.88 14.87
CA ASN A 9 12.28 11.58 14.91
C ASN A 9 13.10 12.37 13.85
N GLY A 10 12.76 13.64 13.64
CA GLY A 10 13.41 14.50 12.64
C GLY A 10 13.00 14.21 11.20
N LEU A 11 11.92 13.46 10.97
CA LEU A 11 11.31 13.20 9.68
C LEU A 11 9.88 13.74 9.68
N ARG A 12 9.50 14.59 8.72
CA ARG A 12 8.12 15.04 8.57
C ARG A 12 7.37 14.07 7.68
N LEU A 13 6.29 13.50 8.20
CA LEU A 13 5.39 12.63 7.47
C LEU A 13 4.07 13.35 7.21
N ALA A 14 3.65 13.33 5.95
CA ALA A 14 2.37 13.86 5.52
C ALA A 14 1.28 12.80 5.69
N TRP A 15 0.10 13.25 6.08
CA TRP A 15 -1.07 12.38 6.26
C TRP A 15 -2.35 13.09 5.86
N GLN A 16 -3.37 12.30 5.61
CA GLN A 16 -4.72 12.72 5.30
C GLN A 16 -5.70 11.95 6.19
N GLU A 17 -6.73 12.62 6.68
CA GLU A 17 -7.67 12.05 7.65
C GLU A 17 -9.11 12.26 7.24
N TRP A 18 -9.92 11.23 7.40
CA TRP A 18 -11.37 11.25 7.32
C TRP A 18 -11.94 10.88 8.68
N VAL A 19 -12.84 11.71 9.20
CA VAL A 19 -13.54 11.52 10.50
C VAL A 19 -15.00 11.88 10.32
N GLY A 20 -15.88 10.90 10.31
CA GLY A 20 -17.32 11.06 10.32
C GLY A 20 -17.98 10.36 11.50
N GLY A 21 -17.29 9.41 12.12
CA GLY A 21 -17.70 8.65 13.29
C GLY A 21 -16.57 8.38 14.25
N ASP A 22 -16.87 7.74 15.37
CA ASP A 22 -15.95 7.34 16.44
C ASP A 22 -15.89 5.83 16.67
N ALA A 23 -16.50 5.03 15.78
CA ALA A 23 -16.45 3.58 15.83
C ALA A 23 -14.99 3.09 15.83
N ARG A 24 -14.74 2.08 16.64
CA ARG A 24 -13.42 1.48 16.76
C ARG A 24 -13.36 0.13 16.06
N PRO A 25 -12.21 -0.32 15.64
CA PRO A 25 -10.88 0.35 15.65
C PRO A 25 -10.74 1.43 14.57
N PRO A 26 -9.77 2.39 14.72
CA PRO A 26 -9.39 3.29 13.64
C PRO A 26 -8.65 2.52 12.54
N VAL A 27 -8.54 3.11 11.35
CA VAL A 27 -7.85 2.50 10.20
C VAL A 27 -6.63 3.33 9.80
N LEU A 28 -5.50 2.64 9.56
CA LEU A 28 -4.28 3.19 8.98
C LEU A 28 -4.10 2.62 7.56
N LEU A 29 -4.03 3.49 6.57
CA LEU A 29 -3.91 3.16 5.16
C LEU A 29 -2.50 3.45 4.64
N ILE A 30 -1.81 2.43 4.11
CA ILE A 30 -0.42 2.46 3.66
C ILE A 30 -0.38 2.20 2.15
N HIS A 31 0.12 3.17 1.38
CA HIS A 31 0.17 3.10 -0.09
C HIS A 31 1.35 2.27 -0.61
N GLY A 32 1.33 1.90 -1.90
CA GLY A 32 2.40 1.17 -2.59
C GLY A 32 3.56 2.05 -3.08
N LEU A 33 4.59 1.40 -3.62
CA LEU A 33 5.77 2.05 -4.19
C LEU A 33 5.39 3.04 -5.29
N GLY A 34 5.98 4.24 -5.26
CA GLY A 34 5.75 5.30 -6.24
C GLY A 34 4.36 5.95 -6.18
N SER A 35 3.55 5.60 -5.20
CA SER A 35 2.20 6.13 -4.96
C SER A 35 2.22 7.24 -3.89
N SER A 36 1.06 7.58 -3.35
CA SER A 36 0.87 8.52 -2.26
C SER A 36 -0.37 8.18 -1.43
N LYS A 37 -0.58 8.86 -0.31
CA LYS A 37 -1.80 8.79 0.51
C LYS A 37 -3.10 8.95 -0.30
N ARG A 38 -3.01 9.71 -1.43
CA ARG A 38 -4.17 10.00 -2.29
C ARG A 38 -4.73 8.77 -3.02
N VAL A 39 -3.98 7.66 -3.14
CA VAL A 39 -4.54 6.40 -3.71
C VAL A 39 -5.76 5.90 -2.94
N TRP A 40 -5.92 6.34 -1.70
CA TRP A 40 -7.01 6.01 -0.80
C TRP A 40 -8.20 6.97 -0.85
N ASP A 41 -8.18 7.99 -1.73
CA ASP A 41 -9.23 9.01 -1.82
C ASP A 41 -10.62 8.47 -2.15
N LEU A 42 -10.71 7.27 -2.73
CA LEU A 42 -11.99 6.61 -3.02
C LEU A 42 -12.44 5.67 -1.89
N VAL A 43 -11.52 5.14 -1.08
CA VAL A 43 -11.77 4.23 0.04
C VAL A 43 -11.96 4.99 1.36
N GLY A 44 -11.07 5.94 1.63
CA GLY A 44 -11.03 6.70 2.89
C GLY A 44 -12.34 7.40 3.23
N PRO A 45 -13.02 8.08 2.30
CA PRO A 45 -14.31 8.72 2.58
C PRO A 45 -15.44 7.74 2.95
N ILE A 46 -15.40 6.49 2.44
CA ILE A 46 -16.41 5.48 2.73
C ILE A 46 -16.21 4.97 4.16
N LEU A 47 -15.01 4.48 4.48
CA LEU A 47 -14.64 4.04 5.83
C LEU A 47 -14.80 5.16 6.88
N GLY A 48 -14.44 6.39 6.48
CA GLY A 48 -14.47 7.57 7.34
C GLY A 48 -15.86 8.02 7.77
N ARG A 49 -16.95 7.42 7.27
CA ARG A 49 -18.32 7.69 7.73
C ARG A 49 -18.54 7.18 9.16
N GLU A 50 -17.96 6.01 9.46
CA GLU A 50 -18.20 5.30 10.73
C GLU A 50 -17.04 5.46 11.72
N ARG A 51 -15.82 5.66 11.21
CA ARG A 51 -14.61 5.60 12.03
C ARG A 51 -13.54 6.59 11.59
N ARG A 52 -12.53 6.74 12.41
CA ARG A 52 -11.35 7.52 12.10
C ARG A 52 -10.44 6.75 11.12
N VAL A 53 -10.12 7.36 9.98
CA VAL A 53 -9.26 6.77 8.95
C VAL A 53 -8.11 7.73 8.65
N ILE A 54 -6.88 7.22 8.65
CA ILE A 54 -5.68 7.99 8.29
C ILE A 54 -4.96 7.27 7.15
N ALA A 55 -4.67 8.00 6.07
CA ALA A 55 -3.72 7.61 5.04
C ALA A 55 -2.45 8.44 5.18
N LEU A 56 -1.29 7.82 5.06
CA LEU A 56 -0.01 8.52 5.17
C LEU A 56 0.77 8.47 3.85
N ASP A 57 1.63 9.47 3.63
CA ASP A 57 2.72 9.39 2.68
C ASP A 57 3.94 8.81 3.41
N GLN A 58 4.37 7.61 3.00
CA GLN A 58 5.55 6.97 3.58
C GLN A 58 6.82 7.79 3.28
N ARG A 59 7.89 7.58 4.03
CA ARG A 59 9.24 8.14 3.78
C ARG A 59 9.57 8.18 2.28
N GLY A 60 10.00 9.33 1.77
CA GLY A 60 10.41 9.51 0.37
C GLY A 60 9.26 9.74 -0.61
N HIS A 61 8.00 9.50 -0.22
CA HIS A 61 6.83 9.60 -1.09
C HIS A 61 6.02 10.87 -0.82
N GLY A 62 5.17 11.21 -1.77
CA GLY A 62 4.19 12.26 -1.66
C GLY A 62 4.78 13.56 -1.11
N GLU A 63 4.18 14.09 -0.06
CA GLU A 63 4.59 15.33 0.63
C GLU A 63 5.48 15.07 1.85
N SER A 64 5.78 13.79 2.17
CA SER A 64 6.72 13.44 3.22
C SER A 64 8.17 13.75 2.86
N ASP A 65 9.01 13.92 3.87
CA ASP A 65 10.44 14.21 3.72
C ASP A 65 11.15 13.07 2.97
N LYS A 66 12.14 13.47 2.16
CA LYS A 66 12.99 12.61 1.36
C LYS A 66 14.38 12.54 2.02
N ARG A 67 14.60 11.48 2.78
CA ARG A 67 15.91 11.22 3.42
C ARG A 67 16.76 10.35 2.50
N ASP A 68 18.06 10.38 2.72
CA ASP A 68 19.01 9.54 1.96
C ASP A 68 19.12 8.11 2.48
N ASP A 69 18.51 7.80 3.63
CA ASP A 69 18.60 6.52 4.34
C ASP A 69 17.26 6.04 4.89
N GLY A 70 17.25 4.86 5.51
CA GLY A 70 16.09 4.32 6.23
C GLY A 70 15.00 3.77 5.31
N TYR A 71 15.36 3.21 4.16
CA TYR A 71 14.42 2.59 3.23
C TYR A 71 14.31 1.07 3.38
N ASP A 72 14.90 0.49 4.43
CA ASP A 72 14.59 -0.88 4.84
C ASP A 72 13.17 -0.95 5.45
N ILE A 73 12.55 -2.12 5.30
CA ILE A 73 11.14 -2.29 5.67
C ILE A 73 10.89 -2.03 7.16
N GLU A 74 11.83 -2.39 8.01
CA GLU A 74 11.70 -2.20 9.45
C GLU A 74 11.73 -0.71 9.85
N GLN A 75 12.57 0.09 9.18
CA GLN A 75 12.62 1.53 9.44
C GLN A 75 11.34 2.20 8.94
N ILE A 76 10.82 1.81 7.77
CA ILE A 76 9.53 2.30 7.26
C ILE A 76 8.42 1.98 8.26
N VAL A 77 8.36 0.74 8.77
CA VAL A 77 7.37 0.34 9.78
C VAL A 77 7.50 1.17 11.07
N ARG A 78 8.73 1.45 11.54
CA ARG A 78 8.93 2.30 12.72
C ARG A 78 8.44 3.73 12.50
N ASP A 79 8.63 4.29 11.31
CA ASP A 79 8.15 5.63 10.96
C ASP A 79 6.61 5.66 10.95
N ASP A 80 5.98 4.70 10.26
CA ASP A 80 4.52 4.61 10.13
C ASP A 80 3.85 4.40 11.50
N ARG A 81 4.45 3.55 12.35
CA ARG A 81 3.99 3.34 13.71
C ARG A 81 4.12 4.59 14.56
N ALA A 82 5.26 5.26 14.53
CA ALA A 82 5.48 6.46 15.30
C ALA A 82 4.51 7.58 14.90
N LEU A 83 4.17 7.68 13.60
CA LEU A 83 3.11 8.59 13.13
C LEU A 83 1.75 8.19 13.69
N ALA A 84 1.38 6.91 13.62
CA ALA A 84 0.11 6.42 14.15
C ALA A 84 -0.02 6.72 15.66
N GLU A 85 1.06 6.49 16.44
CA GLU A 85 1.11 6.80 17.87
C GLU A 85 0.97 8.32 18.14
N ALA A 86 1.71 9.16 17.39
CA ALA A 86 1.64 10.62 17.52
C ALA A 86 0.25 11.19 17.19
N LEU A 87 -0.45 10.54 16.27
CA LEU A 87 -1.83 10.88 15.92
C LEU A 87 -2.87 10.21 16.82
N GLY A 88 -2.44 9.44 17.82
CA GLY A 88 -3.31 8.79 18.79
C GLY A 88 -4.15 7.63 18.21
N LEU A 89 -3.70 6.96 17.15
CA LEU A 89 -4.32 5.74 16.65
C LEU A 89 -3.97 4.59 17.60
N ARG A 90 -4.95 4.13 18.35
CA ARG A 90 -4.79 2.99 19.26
C ARG A 90 -5.31 1.72 18.60
N LEU A 91 -4.47 0.69 18.52
CA LEU A 91 -4.80 -0.61 17.91
C LEU A 91 -5.49 -0.44 16.55
N PRO A 92 -4.85 0.20 15.55
CA PRO A 92 -5.49 0.39 14.25
C PRO A 92 -5.66 -0.95 13.52
N VAL A 93 -6.64 -1.01 12.62
CA VAL A 93 -6.58 -1.92 11.49
C VAL A 93 -5.60 -1.32 10.49
N VAL A 94 -4.57 -2.07 10.14
CA VAL A 94 -3.55 -1.63 9.17
C VAL A 94 -3.86 -2.21 7.81
N VAL A 95 -4.10 -1.35 6.83
CA VAL A 95 -4.41 -1.73 5.45
C VAL A 95 -3.27 -1.28 4.55
N GLY A 96 -2.60 -2.21 3.89
CA GLY A 96 -1.51 -1.90 2.97
C GLY A 96 -1.79 -2.34 1.55
N HIS A 97 -1.43 -1.52 0.55
CA HIS A 97 -1.58 -1.84 -0.87
C HIS A 97 -0.20 -2.07 -1.52
N SER A 98 -0.06 -3.15 -2.30
CA SER A 98 1.19 -3.46 -3.03
C SER A 98 2.39 -3.55 -2.08
N TRP A 99 3.47 -2.79 -2.30
CA TRP A 99 4.56 -2.67 -1.33
C TRP A 99 4.09 -2.23 0.07
N GLY A 100 3.04 -1.39 0.16
CA GLY A 100 2.42 -1.06 1.44
C GLY A 100 1.83 -2.27 2.17
N ALA A 101 1.49 -3.36 1.46
CA ALA A 101 1.06 -4.61 2.08
C ALA A 101 2.25 -5.38 2.70
N ASP A 102 3.45 -5.31 2.08
CA ASP A 102 4.68 -5.83 2.69
C ASP A 102 4.97 -5.09 4.01
N VAL A 103 4.81 -3.74 3.99
CA VAL A 103 4.96 -2.90 5.19
C VAL A 103 3.90 -3.24 6.24
N ALA A 104 2.63 -3.43 5.85
CA ALA A 104 1.54 -3.78 6.77
C ALA A 104 1.74 -5.14 7.44
N LEU A 105 2.22 -6.15 6.68
CA LEU A 105 2.56 -7.46 7.24
C LEU A 105 3.73 -7.35 8.22
N ALA A 106 4.79 -6.65 7.83
CA ALA A 106 5.93 -6.42 8.71
C ALA A 106 5.54 -5.64 9.97
N TYR A 107 4.63 -4.66 9.84
CA TYR A 107 4.09 -3.90 10.99
C TYR A 107 3.40 -4.83 12.00
N ALA A 108 2.50 -5.71 11.53
CA ALA A 108 1.79 -6.65 12.40
C ALA A 108 2.73 -7.70 13.02
N SER A 109 3.78 -8.08 12.30
CA SER A 109 4.80 -9.03 12.80
C SER A 109 5.69 -8.41 13.86
N LEU A 110 6.19 -7.19 13.63
CA LEU A 110 7.08 -6.49 14.57
C LEU A 110 6.33 -5.98 15.82
N PHE A 111 5.03 -5.72 15.68
CA PHE A 111 4.19 -5.18 16.75
C PHE A 111 2.88 -5.98 16.88
N PRO A 112 2.95 -7.28 17.23
CA PRO A 112 1.80 -8.21 17.17
C PRO A 112 0.64 -7.84 18.11
N TYR A 113 0.88 -7.00 19.10
CA TYR A 113 -0.14 -6.47 20.01
C TYR A 113 -0.40 -4.96 19.79
N GLY A 114 0.12 -4.40 18.72
CA GLY A 114 0.01 -2.99 18.35
C GLY A 114 -1.04 -2.71 17.27
N VAL A 115 -1.71 -3.76 16.76
CA VAL A 115 -2.72 -3.70 15.70
C VAL A 115 -3.92 -4.56 16.04
N SER A 116 -5.12 -4.17 15.61
CA SER A 116 -6.34 -4.98 15.77
C SER A 116 -6.48 -6.01 14.67
N ALA A 117 -6.18 -5.66 13.43
CA ALA A 117 -6.19 -6.55 12.28
C ALA A 117 -5.29 -6.00 11.15
N VAL A 118 -5.02 -6.83 10.16
CA VAL A 118 -4.27 -6.47 8.95
C VAL A 118 -5.06 -6.83 7.69
N VAL A 119 -5.08 -5.92 6.72
CA VAL A 119 -5.59 -6.19 5.36
C VAL A 119 -4.47 -5.97 4.35
N LEU A 120 -4.06 -7.03 3.68
CA LEU A 120 -3.01 -7.05 2.66
C LEU A 120 -3.68 -6.95 1.28
N VAL A 121 -3.50 -5.82 0.60
CA VAL A 121 -4.17 -5.53 -0.67
C VAL A 121 -3.17 -5.68 -1.82
N ASP A 122 -3.30 -6.75 -2.57
CA ASP A 122 -2.49 -7.13 -3.75
C ASP A 122 -0.98 -7.04 -3.53
N GLY A 123 -0.53 -7.51 -2.35
CA GLY A 123 0.86 -7.56 -1.90
C GLY A 123 0.99 -8.32 -0.59
N GLY A 124 2.15 -8.24 0.05
CA GLY A 124 2.42 -8.81 1.36
C GLY A 124 2.75 -10.31 1.35
N VAL A 125 2.44 -11.04 0.29
CA VAL A 125 2.56 -12.51 0.23
C VAL A 125 3.53 -13.02 -0.84
N VAL A 126 3.97 -12.19 -1.78
CA VAL A 126 4.82 -12.59 -2.89
C VAL A 126 6.30 -12.46 -2.52
N ASP A 127 7.03 -13.58 -2.56
CA ASP A 127 8.49 -13.56 -2.53
C ASP A 127 9.04 -13.34 -3.94
N MET A 128 9.56 -12.15 -4.21
CA MET A 128 10.06 -11.77 -5.54
C MET A 128 11.23 -12.64 -6.02
N ARG A 129 11.92 -13.35 -5.11
CA ARG A 129 13.00 -14.29 -5.48
C ARG A 129 12.47 -15.59 -6.07
N SER A 130 11.19 -15.86 -5.93
CA SER A 130 10.53 -17.02 -6.56
C SER A 130 10.29 -16.83 -8.06
N LEU A 131 10.58 -15.65 -8.61
CA LEU A 131 10.62 -15.39 -10.05
C LEU A 131 11.92 -15.99 -10.63
N SER A 132 11.95 -17.30 -10.81
CA SER A 132 13.17 -18.08 -11.11
C SER A 132 13.84 -17.76 -12.44
N ASP A 133 13.11 -17.25 -13.44
CA ASP A 133 13.57 -17.07 -14.81
C ASP A 133 13.93 -15.62 -15.17
N ALA A 134 13.66 -14.66 -14.26
CA ALA A 134 13.99 -13.26 -14.44
C ALA A 134 15.23 -12.88 -13.63
N SER A 135 16.16 -12.15 -14.24
CA SER A 135 17.24 -11.52 -13.49
C SER A 135 16.67 -10.44 -12.57
N TRP A 136 17.37 -10.16 -11.46
CA TRP A 136 16.94 -9.02 -10.62
C TRP A 136 16.88 -7.70 -11.39
N ALA A 137 17.75 -7.51 -12.39
CA ALA A 137 17.75 -6.32 -13.23
C ALA A 137 16.44 -6.18 -14.03
N ASP A 138 15.89 -7.30 -14.51
CA ASP A 138 14.60 -7.31 -15.21
C ASP A 138 13.45 -6.99 -14.25
N ILE A 139 13.47 -7.61 -13.06
CA ILE A 139 12.48 -7.34 -12.01
C ILE A 139 12.53 -5.88 -11.57
N GLU A 140 13.74 -5.35 -11.31
CA GLU A 140 13.94 -3.96 -10.93
C GLU A 140 13.43 -3.01 -12.00
N HIS A 141 13.74 -3.28 -13.28
CA HIS A 141 13.25 -2.50 -14.41
C HIS A 141 11.72 -2.48 -14.47
N ASP A 142 11.10 -3.61 -14.24
CA ASP A 142 9.65 -3.78 -14.29
C ASP A 142 8.91 -3.11 -13.12
N LEU A 143 9.55 -3.05 -11.96
CA LEU A 143 9.01 -2.40 -10.77
C LEU A 143 9.32 -0.89 -10.73
N GLN A 144 10.22 -0.40 -11.59
CA GLN A 144 10.50 1.03 -11.68
C GLN A 144 9.26 1.77 -12.20
N SER A 145 8.94 2.87 -11.52
CA SER A 145 7.97 3.82 -12.06
C SER A 145 8.49 4.40 -13.38
N PRO A 146 7.63 4.53 -14.40
CA PRO A 146 8.05 5.17 -15.64
C PRO A 146 8.64 6.55 -15.40
N ASP A 147 9.73 6.87 -16.08
CA ASP A 147 10.25 8.23 -16.04
C ASP A 147 9.26 9.18 -16.72
N VAL A 148 8.77 10.11 -15.93
CA VAL A 148 7.84 11.16 -16.37
C VAL A 148 8.46 12.54 -16.26
N SER A 149 9.77 12.60 -15.96
CA SER A 149 10.51 13.86 -15.82
C SER A 149 10.48 14.64 -17.12
N GLY A 150 10.19 15.94 -17.03
CA GLY A 150 10.16 16.84 -18.17
C GLY A 150 8.86 16.87 -18.96
N LEU A 151 7.90 15.95 -18.70
CA LEU A 151 6.56 16.09 -19.27
C LEU A 151 5.87 17.34 -18.72
N SER A 152 5.01 17.96 -19.52
CA SER A 152 4.03 18.91 -19.02
C SER A 152 2.96 18.19 -18.19
N ARG A 153 2.23 18.97 -17.37
CA ARG A 153 1.07 18.45 -16.62
C ARG A 153 0.05 17.76 -17.54
N ASP A 154 -0.24 18.36 -18.69
CA ASP A 154 -1.27 17.84 -19.60
C ASP A 154 -0.81 16.56 -20.33
N GLU A 155 0.46 16.45 -20.71
CA GLU A 155 1.04 15.22 -21.27
C GLU A 155 1.04 14.09 -20.25
N PHE A 156 1.37 14.37 -19.00
CA PHE A 156 1.31 13.40 -17.92
C PHE A 156 -0.11 12.89 -17.70
N LEU A 157 -1.10 13.78 -17.61
CA LEU A 157 -2.50 13.40 -17.47
C LEU A 157 -3.03 12.64 -18.67
N ALA A 158 -2.67 13.05 -19.90
CA ALA A 158 -3.03 12.33 -21.11
C ALA A 158 -2.48 10.89 -21.10
N ARG A 159 -1.22 10.72 -20.67
CA ARG A 159 -0.60 9.39 -20.49
C ARG A 159 -1.32 8.56 -19.42
N THR A 160 -1.67 9.16 -18.28
CA THR A 160 -2.39 8.48 -17.20
C THR A 160 -3.77 8.02 -17.67
N ARG A 161 -4.51 8.89 -18.35
CA ARG A 161 -5.85 8.58 -18.90
C ARG A 161 -5.83 7.56 -20.03
N SER A 162 -4.71 7.38 -20.73
CA SER A 162 -4.56 6.37 -21.79
C SER A 162 -4.40 4.94 -21.27
N ARG A 163 -4.21 4.75 -19.97
CA ARG A 163 -4.13 3.43 -19.35
C ARG A 163 -5.43 2.67 -19.56
N ARG A 164 -5.31 1.41 -19.99
CA ARG A 164 -6.47 0.54 -20.29
C ARG A 164 -6.80 -0.42 -19.13
N ASP A 165 -5.93 -0.52 -18.17
CA ASP A 165 -6.07 -1.40 -17.01
C ASP A 165 -7.01 -0.83 -15.93
N LEU A 166 -7.34 0.46 -15.99
CA LEU A 166 -8.24 1.12 -15.07
C LEU A 166 -9.32 1.90 -15.82
N PRO A 167 -10.60 1.77 -15.43
CA PRO A 167 -11.65 2.66 -15.94
C PRO A 167 -11.36 4.07 -15.44
N TRP A 168 -11.23 5.02 -16.38
CA TRP A 168 -10.96 6.41 -16.02
C TRP A 168 -12.12 7.05 -15.27
N ARG A 169 -11.78 7.85 -14.27
CA ARG A 169 -12.68 8.75 -13.51
C ARG A 169 -11.91 10.02 -13.10
N PRO A 170 -12.60 11.17 -12.90
CA PRO A 170 -11.93 12.45 -12.64
C PRO A 170 -10.96 12.43 -11.46
N GLU A 171 -11.27 11.66 -10.42
CA GLU A 171 -10.46 11.54 -9.20
C GLU A 171 -9.07 10.97 -9.48
N LEU A 172 -8.92 10.17 -10.55
CA LEU A 172 -7.63 9.57 -10.93
C LEU A 172 -6.60 10.61 -11.36
N ASP A 173 -7.03 11.75 -11.87
CA ASP A 173 -6.13 12.85 -12.24
C ASP A 173 -5.44 13.42 -11.00
N GLU A 174 -6.19 13.70 -9.94
CA GLU A 174 -5.65 14.23 -8.68
C GLU A 174 -4.78 13.19 -7.96
N ILE A 175 -5.19 11.92 -7.98
CA ILE A 175 -4.39 10.81 -7.45
C ILE A 175 -3.05 10.72 -8.20
N ALA A 176 -3.05 10.79 -9.52
CA ALA A 176 -1.82 10.76 -10.32
C ALA A 176 -0.95 11.98 -10.06
N LEU A 177 -1.52 13.18 -10.06
CA LEU A 177 -0.79 14.42 -9.82
C LEU A 177 -0.13 14.48 -8.44
N SER A 178 -0.69 13.77 -7.45
CA SER A 178 -0.10 13.70 -6.12
C SER A 178 1.25 12.97 -6.06
N THR A 179 1.60 12.21 -7.10
CA THR A 179 2.88 11.48 -7.21
C THR A 179 4.00 12.30 -7.86
N VAL A 180 3.68 13.50 -8.37
CA VAL A 180 4.61 14.38 -9.07
C VAL A 180 4.60 15.80 -8.49
N CYS A 181 5.66 16.56 -8.75
CA CYS A 181 5.73 17.99 -8.52
C CYS A 181 5.70 18.72 -9.88
N VAL A 182 4.97 19.82 -9.96
CA VAL A 182 5.07 20.75 -11.10
C VAL A 182 6.13 21.76 -10.75
N ARG A 183 7.16 21.89 -11.60
CA ARG A 183 8.26 22.83 -11.45
C ARG A 183 7.84 24.21 -11.96
N GLU A 184 8.66 25.24 -11.69
CA GLU A 184 8.42 26.62 -12.15
C GLU A 184 8.35 26.75 -13.68
N ASP A 185 9.09 25.90 -14.40
CA ASP A 185 9.07 25.83 -15.87
C ASP A 185 7.85 25.09 -16.45
N GLY A 186 6.93 24.62 -15.59
CA GLY A 186 5.74 23.86 -15.97
C GLY A 186 5.98 22.38 -16.20
N ALA A 187 7.23 21.93 -16.19
CA ALA A 187 7.57 20.52 -16.30
C ALA A 187 7.34 19.80 -14.98
N ILE A 188 6.98 18.51 -15.06
CA ILE A 188 6.83 17.68 -13.87
C ILE A 188 8.12 16.94 -13.51
N SER A 189 8.22 16.56 -12.24
CA SER A 189 9.21 15.62 -11.73
C SER A 189 8.55 14.65 -10.73
N PRO A 190 8.98 13.38 -10.68
CA PRO A 190 8.49 12.44 -9.68
C PRO A 190 8.78 12.95 -8.26
N ARG A 191 7.84 12.76 -7.33
CA ARG A 191 8.07 13.04 -5.90
C ARG A 191 9.01 12.01 -5.28
N LEU A 192 8.86 10.73 -5.63
CA LEU A 192 9.84 9.70 -5.27
C LEU A 192 11.03 9.80 -6.23
N THR A 193 12.22 10.07 -5.70
CA THR A 193 13.44 10.12 -6.51
C THR A 193 13.85 8.73 -7.00
N HIS A 194 14.51 8.63 -8.15
CA HIS A 194 15.05 7.36 -8.65
C HIS A 194 16.02 6.71 -7.66
N GLU A 195 16.76 7.51 -6.90
CA GLU A 195 17.67 6.99 -5.90
C GLU A 195 16.93 6.35 -4.72
N SER A 196 15.92 7.04 -4.18
CA SER A 196 15.07 6.51 -3.12
C SER A 196 14.33 5.25 -3.59
N GLN A 197 13.81 5.26 -4.82
CA GLN A 197 13.15 4.09 -5.40
C GLN A 197 14.08 2.87 -5.47
N ARG A 198 15.34 3.04 -5.92
CA ARG A 198 16.32 1.94 -5.94
C ARG A 198 16.62 1.40 -4.55
N LYS A 199 16.66 2.26 -3.52
CA LYS A 199 16.86 1.82 -2.12
C LYS A 199 15.67 0.97 -1.65
N ILE A 200 14.44 1.39 -1.96
CA ILE A 200 13.24 0.59 -1.66
C ILE A 200 13.26 -0.74 -2.42
N LEU A 201 13.60 -0.74 -3.70
CA LEU A 201 13.65 -1.96 -4.50
C LEU A 201 14.68 -2.97 -3.98
N ARG A 202 15.79 -2.51 -3.38
CA ARG A 202 16.71 -3.42 -2.66
C ARG A 202 16.03 -4.07 -1.46
N SER A 203 15.26 -3.29 -0.68
CA SER A 203 14.49 -3.83 0.43
C SER A 203 13.43 -4.84 -0.03
N VAL A 204 12.73 -4.56 -1.14
CA VAL A 204 11.79 -5.50 -1.77
C VAL A 204 12.48 -6.79 -2.20
N ARG A 205 13.71 -6.72 -2.74
CA ARG A 205 14.52 -7.90 -3.09
C ARG A 205 14.85 -8.77 -1.88
N GLU A 206 15.11 -8.15 -0.74
CA GLU A 206 15.50 -8.84 0.51
C GLU A 206 14.27 -9.34 1.29
N TYR A 207 13.10 -8.77 1.03
CA TYR A 207 11.86 -9.09 1.71
C TYR A 207 11.44 -10.55 1.50
N ARG A 208 11.12 -11.22 2.60
CA ARG A 208 10.60 -12.59 2.65
C ARG A 208 9.32 -12.61 3.46
N PRO A 209 8.15 -12.73 2.84
CA PRO A 209 6.89 -12.77 3.57
C PRO A 209 6.87 -13.83 4.69
N ALA A 210 7.47 -15.00 4.43
CA ALA A 210 7.52 -16.11 5.39
C ALA A 210 8.22 -15.77 6.71
N ASP A 211 9.16 -14.82 6.71
CA ASP A 211 9.89 -14.42 7.92
C ASP A 211 8.98 -13.62 8.90
N TYR A 212 7.84 -13.11 8.39
CA TYR A 212 6.90 -12.29 9.16
C TYR A 212 5.65 -13.03 9.62
N PHE A 213 5.24 -14.12 8.96
CA PHE A 213 3.96 -14.77 9.22
C PHE A 213 3.80 -15.26 10.66
N GLU A 214 4.83 -15.90 11.22
CA GLU A 214 4.73 -16.59 12.51
C GLU A 214 4.44 -15.65 13.69
N ALA A 215 4.90 -14.41 13.62
CA ALA A 215 4.74 -13.45 14.71
C ALA A 215 3.38 -12.74 14.69
N VAL A 216 2.66 -12.74 13.55
CA VAL A 216 1.36 -12.07 13.44
C VAL A 216 0.31 -12.74 14.31
N ALA A 217 -0.27 -11.99 15.24
CA ALA A 217 -1.21 -12.50 16.24
C ALA A 217 -2.63 -11.91 16.12
N CYS A 218 -2.89 -11.09 15.10
CA CYS A 218 -4.20 -10.48 14.82
C CYS A 218 -4.86 -11.14 13.59
N PRO A 219 -6.16 -10.94 13.34
CA PRO A 219 -6.84 -11.34 12.12
C PRO A 219 -6.16 -10.76 10.86
N VAL A 220 -6.08 -11.57 9.79
CA VAL A 220 -5.45 -11.20 8.51
C VAL A 220 -6.39 -11.50 7.35
N THR A 221 -6.72 -10.46 6.57
CA THR A 221 -7.39 -10.60 5.28
C THR A 221 -6.41 -10.28 4.16
N ILE A 222 -6.30 -11.18 3.19
CA ILE A 222 -5.47 -11.03 1.99
C ILE A 222 -6.42 -10.84 0.81
N VAL A 223 -6.41 -9.65 0.19
CA VAL A 223 -7.23 -9.33 -0.98
C VAL A 223 -6.33 -9.27 -2.20
N LEU A 224 -6.54 -10.16 -3.16
CA LEU A 224 -5.70 -10.32 -4.34
C LEU A 224 -6.46 -10.02 -5.64
N ALA A 225 -5.83 -9.30 -6.54
CA ALA A 225 -6.34 -9.07 -7.89
C ALA A 225 -6.02 -10.23 -8.80
N ASP A 226 -7.03 -10.74 -9.52
CA ASP A 226 -6.87 -11.66 -10.64
C ASP A 226 -7.09 -10.89 -11.95
N ASN A 227 -6.00 -10.69 -12.68
CA ASN A 227 -5.96 -10.09 -14.01
C ASN A 227 -5.35 -11.07 -15.03
N SER A 228 -5.53 -12.37 -14.83
CA SER A 228 -4.94 -13.46 -15.62
C SER A 228 -5.34 -13.45 -17.10
N THR A 229 -6.42 -12.75 -17.44
CA THR A 229 -6.89 -12.58 -18.82
C THR A 229 -6.06 -11.57 -19.61
N ALA A 230 -5.24 -10.74 -18.97
CA ALA A 230 -4.50 -9.66 -19.64
C ALA A 230 -3.42 -10.22 -20.59
N ASP A 231 -2.48 -11.05 -20.07
CA ASP A 231 -1.38 -11.64 -20.83
C ASP A 231 -0.72 -12.81 -20.07
N GLU A 232 0.33 -13.39 -20.67
CA GLU A 232 1.07 -14.52 -20.09
C GLU A 232 1.81 -14.13 -18.80
N ARG A 233 2.33 -12.91 -18.74
CA ARG A 233 3.01 -12.38 -17.57
C ARG A 233 2.05 -12.21 -16.39
N ALA A 234 0.83 -11.71 -16.65
CA ALA A 234 -0.21 -11.61 -15.64
C ALA A 234 -0.57 -13.00 -15.07
N ARG A 235 -0.64 -14.03 -15.93
CA ARG A 235 -0.86 -15.42 -15.48
C ARG A 235 0.28 -15.97 -14.62
N ALA A 236 1.54 -15.71 -15.02
CA ALA A 236 2.70 -16.13 -14.23
C ALA A 236 2.71 -15.46 -12.85
N PHE A 237 2.40 -14.16 -12.80
CA PHE A 237 2.32 -13.43 -11.53
C PHE A 237 1.14 -13.89 -10.66
N LEU A 238 0.01 -14.27 -11.25
CA LEU A 238 -1.10 -14.87 -10.55
C LEU A 238 -0.70 -16.17 -9.83
N ALA A 239 0.08 -17.03 -10.50
CA ALA A 239 0.57 -18.26 -9.88
C ALA A 239 1.45 -17.99 -8.64
N LEU A 240 2.29 -16.95 -8.68
CA LEU A 240 3.07 -16.52 -7.51
C LEU A 240 2.19 -15.99 -6.38
N LYS A 241 1.16 -15.21 -6.69
CA LYS A 241 0.18 -14.77 -5.69
C LYS A 241 -0.54 -15.95 -5.03
N GLN A 242 -0.94 -16.96 -5.81
CA GLN A 242 -1.58 -18.17 -5.29
C GLN A 242 -0.63 -18.92 -4.35
N GLN A 243 0.62 -19.17 -4.77
CA GLN A 243 1.63 -19.81 -3.95
C GLN A 243 1.89 -19.03 -2.65
N GLY A 244 2.01 -17.70 -2.75
CA GLY A 244 2.23 -16.83 -1.61
C GLY A 244 1.05 -16.81 -0.64
N ALA A 245 -0.19 -16.81 -1.16
CA ALA A 245 -1.41 -16.88 -0.36
C ALA A 245 -1.52 -18.22 0.41
N ASP A 246 -1.21 -19.34 -0.26
CA ASP A 246 -1.18 -20.67 0.38
C ASP A 246 -0.12 -20.72 1.49
N ALA A 247 1.08 -20.17 1.23
CA ALA A 247 2.14 -20.09 2.22
C ALA A 247 1.73 -19.21 3.43
N ALA A 248 1.02 -18.09 3.18
CA ALA A 248 0.52 -17.23 4.23
C ALA A 248 -0.52 -17.93 5.11
N LEU A 249 -1.49 -18.63 4.50
CA LEU A 249 -2.50 -19.40 5.25
C LEU A 249 -1.87 -20.48 6.14
N MET A 250 -0.75 -21.08 5.71
CA MET A 250 0.00 -22.06 6.52
C MET A 250 0.89 -21.40 7.56
N GLY A 251 1.48 -20.26 7.26
CA GLY A 251 2.47 -19.56 8.09
C GLY A 251 1.86 -18.69 9.20
N LEU A 252 0.69 -18.13 8.99
CA LEU A 252 -0.04 -17.26 9.95
C LEU A 252 -0.68 -18.08 11.10
N ARG A 253 0.13 -18.87 11.81
CA ARG A 253 -0.35 -19.86 12.79
C ARG A 253 -0.96 -19.24 14.05
N ARG A 254 -0.53 -18.04 14.41
CA ARG A 254 -1.00 -17.31 15.59
C ARG A 254 -2.16 -16.37 15.29
N SER A 255 -2.45 -16.14 14.00
CA SER A 255 -3.61 -15.34 13.59
C SER A 255 -4.90 -16.11 13.96
N PRO A 256 -5.83 -15.50 14.70
CA PRO A 256 -7.09 -16.15 15.08
C PRO A 256 -8.01 -16.35 13.88
N ASP A 257 -7.97 -15.45 12.92
CA ASP A 257 -8.70 -15.53 11.65
C ASP A 257 -7.80 -15.13 10.48
N ARG A 258 -7.83 -15.92 9.39
CA ARG A 258 -7.07 -15.66 8.18
C ARG A 258 -7.84 -16.10 6.95
N ARG A 259 -8.01 -15.20 6.01
CA ARG A 259 -8.75 -15.46 4.77
C ARG A 259 -8.11 -14.82 3.56
N VAL A 260 -8.35 -15.43 2.40
CA VAL A 260 -7.92 -14.92 1.09
C VAL A 260 -9.16 -14.64 0.25
N VAL A 261 -9.20 -13.46 -0.35
CA VAL A 261 -10.28 -12.99 -1.21
C VAL A 261 -9.70 -12.64 -2.58
N TRP A 262 -10.29 -13.17 -3.64
CA TRP A 262 -9.87 -12.91 -5.00
C TRP A 262 -10.86 -11.99 -5.71
N PHE A 263 -10.37 -10.90 -6.26
CA PHE A 263 -11.14 -9.99 -7.10
C PHE A 263 -10.85 -10.30 -8.57
N SER A 264 -11.76 -11.03 -9.21
CA SER A 264 -11.68 -11.39 -10.63
C SER A 264 -11.73 -10.14 -11.52
N GLU A 265 -11.07 -10.19 -12.69
CA GLU A 265 -11.02 -9.12 -13.69
C GLU A 265 -10.64 -7.76 -13.08
N THR A 266 -9.68 -7.80 -12.16
CA THR A 266 -9.31 -6.62 -11.36
C THR A 266 -7.83 -6.29 -11.55
N ALA A 267 -7.56 -5.02 -11.85
CA ALA A 267 -6.20 -4.50 -11.95
C ALA A 267 -5.52 -4.42 -10.58
N HIS A 268 -4.18 -4.37 -10.59
CA HIS A 268 -3.34 -4.26 -9.39
C HIS A 268 -3.76 -3.13 -8.43
N ASN A 269 -4.18 -1.98 -8.97
CA ASN A 269 -4.63 -0.83 -8.16
C ASN A 269 -6.06 -1.01 -7.63
N ILE A 270 -6.29 -2.03 -6.81
CA ILE A 270 -7.60 -2.33 -6.21
C ILE A 270 -8.24 -1.10 -5.52
N PRO A 271 -7.50 -0.25 -4.76
CA PRO A 271 -8.11 0.91 -4.10
C PRO A 271 -8.81 1.90 -5.04
N VAL A 272 -8.39 1.96 -6.29
CA VAL A 272 -9.00 2.83 -7.30
C VAL A 272 -9.87 2.08 -8.30
N HIS A 273 -9.65 0.78 -8.49
CA HIS A 273 -10.43 -0.04 -9.42
C HIS A 273 -11.73 -0.56 -8.79
N ARG A 274 -11.67 -1.00 -7.54
CA ARG A 274 -12.77 -1.64 -6.80
C ARG A 274 -12.92 -1.06 -5.39
N PRO A 275 -13.02 0.27 -5.21
CA PRO A 275 -12.96 0.90 -3.89
C PRO A 275 -14.09 0.44 -2.97
N GLU A 276 -15.31 0.28 -3.49
CA GLU A 276 -16.49 -0.15 -2.72
C GLU A 276 -16.32 -1.61 -2.23
N ALA A 277 -15.87 -2.52 -3.13
CA ALA A 277 -15.65 -3.91 -2.79
C ALA A 277 -14.49 -4.05 -1.78
N LEU A 278 -13.40 -3.29 -1.97
CA LEU A 278 -12.30 -3.28 -0.99
C LEU A 278 -12.75 -2.76 0.37
N THR A 279 -13.55 -1.70 0.39
CA THR A 279 -14.12 -1.17 1.64
C THR A 279 -14.95 -2.23 2.36
N ALA A 280 -15.78 -2.98 1.63
CA ALA A 280 -16.58 -4.06 2.21
C ALA A 280 -15.71 -5.15 2.86
N GLU A 281 -14.59 -5.53 2.22
CA GLU A 281 -13.65 -6.52 2.80
C GLU A 281 -12.94 -5.99 4.06
N ILE A 282 -12.60 -4.71 4.08
CA ILE A 282 -12.02 -4.06 5.28
C ILE A 282 -13.05 -4.06 6.42
N GLU A 283 -14.31 -3.68 6.14
CA GLU A 283 -15.39 -3.69 7.16
C GLU A 283 -15.71 -5.11 7.63
N MET A 284 -15.71 -6.11 6.76
CA MET A 284 -15.86 -7.52 7.17
C MET A 284 -14.72 -7.97 8.09
N THR A 285 -13.48 -7.53 7.82
CA THR A 285 -12.35 -7.82 8.72
C THR A 285 -12.53 -7.16 10.08
N ILE A 286 -13.04 -5.92 10.10
CA ILE A 286 -13.32 -5.20 11.35
C ILE A 286 -14.44 -5.90 12.15
N ALA A 287 -15.47 -6.38 11.47
CA ALA A 287 -16.60 -7.06 12.12
C ALA A 287 -16.17 -8.35 12.86
N THR A 288 -15.12 -9.04 12.42
CA THR A 288 -14.60 -10.22 13.15
C THR A 288 -14.00 -9.87 14.52
N LEU A 289 -13.72 -8.60 14.79
CA LEU A 289 -13.16 -8.13 16.07
C LEU A 289 -14.23 -7.93 17.14
N ASP A 290 -15.50 -7.77 16.75
CA ASP A 290 -16.62 -7.52 17.66
C ASP A 290 -17.20 -8.86 18.22
N ASP A 291 -16.82 -10.01 17.62
CA ASP A 291 -17.31 -11.35 17.98
C ASP A 291 -16.44 -12.04 19.06
N GLU A 292 -15.33 -11.43 19.51
CA GLU A 292 -14.44 -11.90 20.58
C GLU A 292 -14.65 -11.09 21.89
#